data_a9eb0a718e7d0e09dcfc6eca30347108
#
_entry.id   a9eb0a718e7d0e09dcfc6eca30347108
#
_cell.length_a   1.000
_cell.length_b   1.000
_cell.length_c   1.000
_cell.angle_alpha   90.00
_cell.angle_beta   90.00
_cell.angle_gamma   90.00
#
_symmetry.space_group_name_H-M   'P 1'
#
loop_
_entity.id
_entity.type
_entity.pdbx_description
1 polymer ?
#
loop_
_entity_poly.entity_id
_entity_poly.type
_entity_poly.pdbx_seq_one_letter_code
_entity_poly.pdbx_strand_id
1 'polypeptide(L)'
;MSFTLVHLSDLHYNAYPLHWSEWNFKRGLGAANLFLKRAKQHPLSRNRKLVEKVSTMDWDHLVISGDLTQLGLEQEFEEARRDLEPLLQEKDRVSIVPGNHDRYVQDPEGQDSFDQYFQEFFGEDEIHHRNLPCGWELIGWDSCHPAPWYSASG
;
A
#
# COMPACT_ATOMS: atom_id res chain seq x y z
N MET A 1 13.97 10.74 -26.08
CA MET A 1 14.01 11.01 -24.63
C MET A 1 13.83 9.68 -23.94
N SER A 2 14.58 9.37 -22.88
CA SER A 2 14.38 8.18 -22.07
C SER A 2 13.20 8.45 -21.11
N PHE A 3 12.33 7.46 -20.90
CA PHE A 3 11.26 7.50 -19.91
C PHE A 3 11.66 6.63 -18.73
N THR A 4 11.64 7.19 -17.53
CA THR A 4 12.06 6.52 -16.31
C THR A 4 10.83 6.16 -15.47
N LEU A 5 10.56 4.87 -15.32
CA LEU A 5 9.54 4.34 -14.43
C LEU A 5 10.22 3.79 -13.18
N VAL A 6 9.78 4.24 -12.01
CA VAL A 6 10.18 3.70 -10.71
C VAL A 6 9.07 2.80 -10.19
N HIS A 7 9.44 1.64 -9.66
CA HIS A 7 8.50 0.69 -9.07
C HIS A 7 8.90 0.39 -7.62
N LEU A 8 7.92 0.49 -6.72
CA LEU A 8 8.03 0.11 -5.32
C LEU A 8 6.98 -0.95 -4.99
N SER A 9 7.29 -1.84 -4.06
CA SER A 9 6.35 -2.81 -3.49
C SER A 9 6.76 -3.19 -2.07
N ASP A 10 5.87 -3.85 -1.34
CA ASP A 10 6.16 -4.51 -0.05
C ASP A 10 6.76 -3.56 1.00
N LEU A 11 6.18 -2.38 1.13
CA LEU A 11 6.64 -1.39 2.11
C LEU A 11 6.32 -1.81 3.54
N HIS A 12 5.20 -2.51 3.75
CA HIS A 12 4.78 -3.11 5.01
C HIS A 12 4.89 -2.15 6.20
N TYR A 13 4.25 -0.99 6.09
CA TYR A 13 4.06 -0.12 7.25
C TYR A 13 3.39 -0.89 8.36
N ASN A 14 3.86 -0.74 9.59
CA ASN A 14 3.37 -1.52 10.70
C ASN A 14 3.01 -0.63 11.89
N ALA A 15 1.85 -0.90 12.47
CA ALA A 15 1.37 -0.28 13.68
C ALA A 15 0.78 -1.36 14.62
N TYR A 16 0.57 -0.99 15.88
CA TYR A 16 -0.12 -1.87 16.81
C TYR A 16 -1.58 -1.43 16.91
N PRO A 17 -2.55 -2.36 16.90
CA PRO A 17 -3.93 -2.01 17.15
C PRO A 17 -4.07 -1.25 18.47
N LEU A 18 -4.52 0.00 18.41
CA LEU A 18 -4.68 0.88 19.57
C LEU A 18 -5.97 0.63 20.31
N HIS A 19 -7.01 0.17 19.61
CA HIS A 19 -8.33 -0.06 20.18
C HIS A 19 -8.68 -1.54 20.18
N TRP A 20 -9.41 -1.96 21.24
CA TRP A 20 -9.87 -3.34 21.39
C TRP A 20 -10.77 -3.80 20.22
N SER A 21 -11.52 -2.88 19.62
CA SER A 21 -12.36 -3.13 18.44
C SER A 21 -11.59 -3.54 17.18
N GLU A 22 -10.31 -3.18 17.08
CA GLU A 22 -9.45 -3.53 15.94
C GLU A 22 -8.90 -4.94 16.04
N TRP A 23 -9.02 -5.57 17.24
CA TRP A 23 -8.60 -6.93 17.48
C TRP A 23 -9.65 -7.93 17.02
N ASN A 24 -9.46 -8.50 15.85
CA ASN A 24 -10.14 -9.73 15.45
C ASN A 24 -9.12 -10.88 15.46
N PHE A 25 -9.61 -12.10 15.33
CA PHE A 25 -8.75 -13.30 15.41
C PHE A 25 -7.62 -13.28 14.36
N LYS A 26 -7.91 -12.84 13.14
CA LYS A 26 -6.93 -12.72 12.05
C LYS A 26 -5.85 -11.68 12.34
N ARG A 27 -6.22 -10.49 12.81
CA ARG A 27 -5.29 -9.43 13.23
C ARG A 27 -4.47 -9.84 14.45
N GLY A 28 -5.08 -10.54 15.42
CA GLY A 28 -4.39 -11.07 16.58
C GLY A 28 -3.29 -12.08 16.22
N LEU A 29 -3.54 -13.00 15.29
CA LEU A 29 -2.54 -13.94 14.78
C LEU A 29 -1.46 -13.22 13.97
N GLY A 30 -1.85 -12.23 13.14
CA GLY A 30 -0.93 -11.40 12.39
C GLY A 30 -0.02 -10.59 13.31
N ALA A 31 -0.57 -9.95 14.33
CA ALA A 31 0.19 -9.22 15.33
C ALA A 31 1.18 -10.12 16.09
N ALA A 32 0.76 -11.33 16.52
CA ALA A 32 1.64 -12.27 17.17
C ALA A 32 2.82 -12.70 16.27
N ASN A 33 2.56 -12.93 14.99
CA ASN A 33 3.59 -13.26 14.01
C ASN A 33 4.53 -12.06 13.75
N LEU A 34 3.98 -10.85 13.71
CA LEU A 34 4.73 -9.61 13.60
C LEU A 34 5.70 -9.43 14.78
N PHE A 35 5.21 -9.63 16.01
CA PHE A 35 6.03 -9.56 17.22
C PHE A 35 7.19 -10.56 17.20
N LEU A 36 6.96 -11.78 16.71
CA LEU A 36 7.93 -12.85 16.79
C LEU A 36 8.99 -12.84 15.70
N LYS A 37 8.69 -12.32 14.49
CA LYS A 37 9.59 -12.47 13.32
C LYS A 37 9.71 -11.26 12.41
N ARG A 38 8.71 -10.38 12.26
CA ARG A 38 8.65 -9.41 11.15
C ARG A 38 8.97 -7.95 11.50
N ALA A 39 8.70 -7.48 12.71
CA ALA A 39 9.01 -6.10 13.11
C ALA A 39 10.50 -5.72 12.95
N LYS A 40 11.39 -6.73 12.95
CA LYS A 40 12.83 -6.53 12.70
C LYS A 40 13.20 -6.52 11.22
N GLN A 41 12.32 -6.98 10.32
CA GLN A 41 12.62 -7.14 8.89
C GLN A 41 12.26 -5.88 8.07
N HIS A 42 11.23 -5.15 8.50
CA HIS A 42 10.74 -3.94 7.81
C HIS A 42 10.70 -2.72 8.75
N PRO A 43 11.86 -2.17 9.15
CA PRO A 43 11.86 -0.98 10.00
C PRO A 43 11.38 0.23 9.20
N LEU A 44 10.49 1.04 9.77
CA LEU A 44 9.96 2.29 9.16
C LEU A 44 11.09 3.23 8.70
N SER A 45 12.23 3.21 9.38
CA SER A 45 13.41 3.96 8.98
C SER A 45 13.96 3.58 7.60
N ARG A 46 13.71 2.33 7.15
CA ARG A 46 14.07 1.87 5.79
C ARG A 46 13.14 2.49 4.76
N ASN A 47 11.83 2.50 5.03
CA ASN A 47 10.84 3.08 4.14
C ASN A 47 11.11 4.58 3.95
N ARG A 48 11.38 5.32 5.04
CA ARG A 48 11.72 6.75 4.97
C ARG A 48 12.97 7.03 4.14
N LYS A 49 14.02 6.23 4.30
CA LYS A 49 15.23 6.35 3.47
C LYS A 49 14.96 6.02 2.00
N LEU A 50 14.08 5.05 1.73
CA LEU A 50 13.68 4.71 0.37
C LEU A 50 12.90 5.87 -0.26
N VAL A 51 11.91 6.43 0.44
CA VAL A 51 11.14 7.59 0.00
C VAL A 51 12.07 8.78 -0.26
N GLU A 52 12.97 9.11 0.67
CA GLU A 52 13.97 10.16 0.51
C GLU A 52 14.82 9.92 -0.74
N LYS A 53 15.27 8.68 -0.96
CA LYS A 53 16.06 8.36 -2.14
C LYS A 53 15.26 8.54 -3.42
N VAL A 54 14.02 8.04 -3.48
CA VAL A 54 13.16 8.16 -4.66
C VAL A 54 12.80 9.62 -4.93
N SER A 55 12.53 10.41 -3.90
CA SER A 55 12.19 11.84 -4.06
C SER A 55 13.35 12.68 -4.64
N THR A 56 14.59 12.18 -4.56
CA THR A 56 15.76 12.83 -5.18
C THR A 56 16.09 12.31 -6.58
N MET A 57 15.36 11.31 -7.07
CA MET A 57 15.57 10.77 -8.41
C MET A 57 14.74 11.54 -9.44
N ASP A 58 15.25 11.59 -10.67
CA ASP A 58 14.50 12.07 -11.81
C ASP A 58 13.72 10.90 -12.41
N TRP A 59 12.40 10.88 -12.21
CA TRP A 59 11.51 9.86 -12.73
C TRP A 59 10.26 10.49 -13.38
N ASP A 60 9.75 9.81 -14.39
CA ASP A 60 8.57 10.24 -15.13
C ASP A 60 7.28 9.64 -14.55
N HIS A 61 7.34 8.41 -14.02
CA HIS A 61 6.20 7.76 -13.40
C HIS A 61 6.61 6.83 -12.26
N LEU A 62 5.84 6.86 -11.17
CA LEU A 62 5.99 5.99 -10.01
C LEU A 62 4.84 5.00 -9.96
N VAL A 63 5.16 3.72 -9.81
CA VAL A 63 4.19 2.64 -9.56
C VAL A 63 4.45 2.06 -8.18
N ILE A 64 3.40 1.91 -7.37
CA ILE A 64 3.45 1.18 -6.10
C ILE A 64 2.47 0.01 -6.21
N SER A 65 2.99 -1.22 -6.21
CA SER A 65 2.19 -2.43 -6.41
C SER A 65 1.94 -3.18 -5.11
N GLY A 66 1.29 -2.50 -4.17
CA GLY A 66 0.68 -3.10 -2.99
C GLY A 66 1.61 -3.45 -1.84
N ASP A 67 1.00 -4.09 -0.86
CA ASP A 67 1.56 -4.43 0.45
C ASP A 67 2.17 -3.20 1.14
N LEU A 68 1.40 -2.09 1.08
CA LEU A 68 1.72 -0.87 1.81
C LEU A 68 1.70 -1.12 3.31
N THR A 69 0.71 -1.88 3.76
CA THR A 69 0.47 -2.16 5.17
C THR A 69 0.85 -3.59 5.56
N GLN A 70 0.96 -3.85 6.85
CA GLN A 70 1.23 -5.18 7.37
C GLN A 70 -0.05 -5.91 7.80
N LEU A 71 -1.01 -5.22 8.36
CA LEU A 71 -2.25 -5.76 8.91
C LEU A 71 -3.52 -5.09 8.37
N GLY A 72 -3.39 -4.10 7.50
CA GLY A 72 -4.50 -3.30 6.99
C GLY A 72 -5.14 -2.43 8.08
N LEU A 73 -4.35 -1.94 9.04
CA LEU A 73 -4.81 -1.03 10.08
C LEU A 73 -4.87 0.40 9.55
N GLU A 74 -5.85 1.16 10.00
CA GLU A 74 -5.97 2.58 9.65
C GLU A 74 -4.69 3.36 9.95
N GLN A 75 -4.08 3.14 11.11
CA GLN A 75 -2.84 3.80 11.51
C GLN A 75 -1.66 3.45 10.58
N GLU A 76 -1.64 2.26 9.99
CA GLU A 76 -0.63 1.87 9.01
C GLU A 76 -0.82 2.64 7.70
N PHE A 77 -2.06 2.83 7.25
CA PHE A 77 -2.39 3.65 6.09
C PHE A 77 -2.07 5.14 6.33
N GLU A 78 -2.41 5.67 7.49
CA GLU A 78 -2.05 7.04 7.87
C GLU A 78 -0.54 7.26 7.84
N GLU A 79 0.23 6.33 8.38
CA GLU A 79 1.69 6.43 8.39
C GLU A 79 2.27 6.29 6.98
N ALA A 80 1.76 5.34 6.19
CA ALA A 80 2.14 5.17 4.79
C ALA A 80 1.86 6.44 3.99
N ARG A 81 0.65 7.00 4.11
CA ARG A 81 0.24 8.23 3.43
C ARG A 81 1.13 9.41 3.78
N ARG A 82 1.42 9.60 5.08
CA ARG A 82 2.29 10.67 5.56
C ARG A 82 3.72 10.52 5.06
N ASP A 83 4.30 9.33 5.15
CA ASP A 83 5.69 9.11 4.75
C ASP A 83 5.87 9.16 3.23
N LEU A 84 4.86 8.73 2.44
CA LEU A 84 4.85 8.79 0.99
C LEU A 84 4.52 10.18 0.42
N GLU A 85 4.00 11.10 1.24
CA GLU A 85 3.56 12.44 0.82
C GLU A 85 4.50 13.14 -0.18
N PRO A 86 5.84 13.13 0.00
CA PRO A 86 6.76 13.78 -0.95
C PRO A 86 6.71 13.20 -2.37
N LEU A 87 6.28 11.94 -2.52
CA LEU A 87 6.18 11.25 -3.81
C LEU A 87 4.79 11.40 -4.43
N LEU A 88 3.78 11.74 -3.64
CA LEU A 88 2.37 11.74 -4.04
C LEU A 88 1.86 13.11 -4.49
N GLN A 89 2.73 14.13 -4.58
CA GLN A 89 2.35 15.50 -4.92
C GLN A 89 1.80 15.63 -6.36
N GLU A 90 2.35 14.86 -7.29
CA GLU A 90 1.96 14.87 -8.68
C GLU A 90 1.14 13.62 -9.01
N LYS A 91 -0.16 13.64 -8.71
CA LYS A 91 -1.07 12.48 -8.83
C LYS A 91 -1.05 11.83 -10.22
N ASP A 92 -0.90 12.62 -11.26
CA ASP A 92 -0.86 12.13 -12.64
C ASP A 92 0.39 11.31 -12.95
N ARG A 93 1.41 11.40 -12.12
CA ARG A 93 2.66 10.64 -12.25
C ARG A 93 2.76 9.45 -11.30
N VAL A 94 1.70 9.15 -10.56
CA VAL A 94 1.69 8.07 -9.56
C VAL A 94 0.52 7.14 -9.81
N SER A 95 0.79 5.84 -9.76
CA SER A 95 -0.23 4.77 -9.77
C SER A 95 0.01 3.85 -8.59
N ILE A 96 -1.02 3.57 -7.80
CA ILE A 96 -0.95 2.69 -6.64
C ILE A 96 -2.01 1.61 -6.77
N VAL A 97 -1.61 0.35 -6.66
CA VAL A 97 -2.50 -0.83 -6.67
C VAL A 97 -2.44 -1.46 -5.29
N PRO A 98 -3.55 -1.89 -4.69
CA PRO A 98 -3.50 -2.56 -3.39
C PRO A 98 -2.84 -3.94 -3.48
N GLY A 99 -2.23 -4.37 -2.39
CA GLY A 99 -1.78 -5.74 -2.16
C GLY A 99 -2.72 -6.50 -1.23
N ASN A 100 -2.50 -7.79 -1.05
CA ASN A 100 -3.36 -8.62 -0.21
C ASN A 100 -3.30 -8.24 1.28
N HIS A 101 -2.23 -7.62 1.74
CA HIS A 101 -2.12 -7.05 3.08
C HIS A 101 -2.94 -5.77 3.24
N ASP A 102 -3.12 -5.01 2.17
CA ASP A 102 -3.91 -3.77 2.18
C ASP A 102 -5.42 -4.06 2.21
N ARG A 103 -5.84 -5.20 1.65
CA ARG A 103 -7.21 -5.73 1.68
C ARG A 103 -7.41 -6.81 2.75
N TYR A 104 -6.57 -6.81 3.79
CA TYR A 104 -6.48 -7.90 4.77
C TYR A 104 -7.75 -8.12 5.57
N VAL A 105 -8.45 -7.06 5.96
CA VAL A 105 -9.72 -7.11 6.70
C VAL A 105 -10.60 -5.96 6.23
N GLN A 106 -11.82 -6.25 5.82
CA GLN A 106 -12.85 -5.22 5.69
C GLN A 106 -13.27 -4.75 7.08
N ASP A 107 -13.51 -3.47 7.24
CA ASP A 107 -14.12 -2.96 8.44
C ASP A 107 -15.58 -3.43 8.55
N PRO A 108 -16.20 -3.33 9.75
CA PRO A 108 -17.58 -3.76 9.95
C PRO A 108 -18.61 -2.98 9.10
N GLU A 109 -18.25 -1.80 8.60
CA GLU A 109 -19.09 -0.93 7.78
C GLU A 109 -18.90 -1.19 6.28
N GLY A 110 -17.99 -2.12 5.90
CA GLY A 110 -17.69 -2.49 4.53
C GLY A 110 -16.87 -1.44 3.78
N GLN A 111 -16.33 -0.44 4.47
CA GLN A 111 -15.41 0.50 3.89
C GLN A 111 -14.01 -0.11 3.83
N ASP A 112 -13.36 0.07 2.71
CA ASP A 112 -11.99 -0.38 2.55
C ASP A 112 -11.04 0.76 2.89
N SER A 113 -10.19 0.53 3.87
CA SER A 113 -9.23 1.55 4.31
C SER A 113 -8.26 1.95 3.22
N PHE A 114 -7.89 1.03 2.29
CA PHE A 114 -7.05 1.39 1.16
C PHE A 114 -7.72 2.46 0.28
N ASP A 115 -8.99 2.29 -0.04
CA ASP A 115 -9.71 3.24 -0.91
C ASP A 115 -9.80 4.61 -0.25
N GLN A 116 -10.03 4.68 1.06
CA GLN A 116 -10.07 5.93 1.80
C GLN A 116 -8.76 6.75 1.65
N TYR A 117 -7.60 6.09 1.60
CA TYR A 117 -6.30 6.76 1.60
C TYR A 117 -5.66 6.88 0.23
N PHE A 118 -5.95 5.96 -0.71
CA PHE A 118 -5.19 5.82 -1.96
C PHE A 118 -6.02 5.64 -3.22
N GLN A 119 -7.37 5.62 -3.16
CA GLN A 119 -8.23 5.47 -4.33
C GLN A 119 -7.93 6.49 -5.44
N GLU A 120 -7.55 7.70 -5.08
CA GLU A 120 -7.21 8.77 -6.02
C GLU A 120 -6.04 8.43 -6.96
N PHE A 121 -5.21 7.42 -6.61
CA PHE A 121 -4.07 6.96 -7.41
C PHE A 121 -4.37 5.66 -8.18
N PHE A 122 -5.47 4.99 -7.85
CA PHE A 122 -5.92 3.76 -8.52
C PHE A 122 -7.11 4.03 -9.42
N GLY A 123 -8.12 4.74 -8.93
CA GLY A 123 -9.37 5.00 -9.62
C GLY A 123 -10.55 4.25 -8.99
N GLU A 124 -11.72 4.33 -9.62
CA GLU A 124 -12.96 3.75 -9.10
C GLU A 124 -13.22 2.34 -9.62
N ASP A 125 -12.58 1.96 -10.73
CA ASP A 125 -12.73 0.67 -11.38
C ASP A 125 -11.71 -0.35 -10.85
N GLU A 126 -12.03 -1.65 -10.95
CA GLU A 126 -11.09 -2.73 -10.61
C GLU A 126 -9.84 -2.76 -11.50
N ILE A 127 -9.91 -2.14 -12.66
CA ILE A 127 -8.81 -2.03 -13.62
C ILE A 127 -8.51 -0.55 -13.86
N HIS A 128 -7.31 -0.16 -13.51
CA HIS A 128 -6.80 1.18 -13.75
C HIS A 128 -6.04 1.22 -15.07
N HIS A 129 -6.43 2.14 -15.96
CA HIS A 129 -5.75 2.39 -17.22
C HIS A 129 -5.11 3.78 -17.20
N ARG A 130 -3.82 3.85 -17.51
CA ARG A 130 -3.10 5.11 -17.63
C ARG A 130 -2.21 5.13 -18.87
N ASN A 131 -2.46 6.08 -19.77
CA ASN A 131 -1.58 6.33 -20.90
C ASN A 131 -0.37 7.12 -20.46
N LEU A 132 0.82 6.56 -20.65
CA LEU A 132 2.08 7.21 -20.31
C LEU A 132 2.59 8.07 -21.46
N PRO A 133 3.28 9.20 -21.17
CA PRO A 133 3.80 10.11 -22.22
C PRO A 133 4.75 9.44 -23.22
N CYS A 134 5.39 8.32 -22.85
CA CYS A 134 6.24 7.55 -23.74
C CYS A 134 5.48 6.69 -24.77
N GLY A 135 4.15 6.71 -24.75
CA GLY A 135 3.29 5.92 -25.63
C GLY A 135 2.97 4.51 -25.12
N TRP A 136 3.35 4.18 -23.90
CA TRP A 136 2.96 2.94 -23.24
C TRP A 136 1.64 3.13 -22.49
N GLU A 137 0.90 2.07 -22.33
CA GLU A 137 -0.25 1.97 -21.46
C GLU A 137 0.14 1.19 -20.20
N LEU A 138 -0.11 1.79 -19.05
CA LEU A 138 0.00 1.14 -17.75
C LEU A 138 -1.37 0.61 -17.37
N ILE A 139 -1.46 -0.69 -17.09
CA ILE A 139 -2.67 -1.34 -16.61
C ILE A 139 -2.40 -1.84 -15.19
N GLY A 140 -3.13 -1.30 -14.23
CA GLY A 140 -3.14 -1.75 -12.85
C GLY A 140 -4.42 -2.54 -12.57
N TRP A 141 -4.32 -3.71 -11.98
CA TRP A 141 -5.46 -4.54 -11.62
C TRP A 141 -5.44 -4.86 -10.13
N ASP A 142 -6.56 -4.58 -9.45
CA ASP A 142 -6.78 -5.07 -8.09
C ASP A 142 -7.19 -6.54 -8.16
N SER A 143 -6.23 -7.42 -7.91
CA SER A 143 -6.47 -8.87 -7.84
C SER A 143 -6.80 -9.35 -6.44
N CYS A 144 -6.86 -8.44 -5.46
CA CYS A 144 -7.01 -8.78 -4.06
C CYS A 144 -8.48 -8.84 -3.66
N HIS A 145 -8.84 -9.90 -2.94
CA HIS A 145 -10.17 -10.05 -2.37
C HIS A 145 -10.08 -10.24 -0.85
N PRO A 146 -11.07 -9.73 -0.10
CA PRO A 146 -11.18 -10.04 1.32
C PRO A 146 -11.21 -11.56 1.51
N ALA A 147 -10.21 -12.08 2.19
CA ALA A 147 -10.06 -13.52 2.36
C ALA A 147 -10.60 -13.97 3.73
N PRO A 148 -11.10 -15.21 3.85
CA PRO A 148 -11.42 -15.80 5.14
C PRO A 148 -10.23 -15.70 6.10
N TRP A 149 -10.51 -15.71 7.42
CA TRP A 149 -9.50 -15.54 8.47
C TRP A 149 -8.31 -16.53 8.41
N TYR A 150 -8.49 -17.67 7.74
CA TYR A 150 -7.49 -18.74 7.59
C TYR A 150 -6.72 -18.70 6.26
N SER A 151 -7.01 -17.72 5.39
CA SER A 151 -6.41 -17.62 4.06
C SER A 151 -6.02 -16.18 3.78
N ALA A 152 -4.96 -15.97 3.03
CA ALA A 152 -4.67 -14.74 2.34
C ALA A 152 -4.82 -15.02 0.85
N SER A 153 -5.58 -14.18 0.13
CA SER A 153 -5.78 -14.30 -1.31
C SER A 153 -5.36 -13.01 -1.99
N GLY A 154 -4.55 -13.16 -3.01
CA GLY A 154 -4.16 -12.14 -3.95
C GLY A 154 -3.78 -12.83 -5.25
#